data_9c967485cf9a34fe7eb34423b5ebc203
#
_entry.id   9c967485cf9a34fe7eb34423b5ebc203
#
_cell.length_a   1.000
_cell.length_b   1.000
_cell.length_c   1.000
_cell.angle_alpha   90.00
_cell.angle_beta   90.00
_cell.angle_gamma   90.00
#
_symmetry.space_group_name_H-M   'P 1'
#
loop_
_entity.id
_entity.type
_entity.pdbx_description
1 polymer ?
#
loop_
_entity_poly.entity_id
_entity_poly.type
_entity_poly.pdbx_seq_one_letter_code
_entity_poly.pdbx_strand_id
1 'polypeptide(L)'
;MLKKFRVVLMLLCCSLFLVGCGNKSSENSVSEEKQPVELNISAAASLKEVMADLQAAYKKVADNVTLVVNYGGSGSLQQQIEQGAPCDLFISAGQKQMNTLKEKGLLVDETTKDLVQNELVLITAKGVEIKSFDDLKNSDIKHIAVGDPGSVPAGKYADEVLVNTGIKDSISDKLVFAKDVKEVLAWVASGNADAGFVYLSDALNNSNVNVVKNVPEVNEHSPIIYPVSVIKDSKNIEEAKKFEDFLFTEEAQKIFEKYGYKANS
;
A
#
# COMPACT_ATOMS: atom_id res chain seq x y z
N MET A 1 20.33 13.99 -74.51
CA MET A 1 21.46 14.94 -74.80
C MET A 1 22.14 15.21 -73.48
N LEU A 2 23.26 14.65 -73.18
CA LEU A 2 24.65 15.06 -73.39
C LEU A 2 24.87 16.45 -72.77
N LYS A 3 25.71 16.64 -71.82
CA LYS A 3 27.15 16.64 -71.70
C LYS A 3 27.54 17.05 -70.30
N LYS A 4 28.32 16.31 -69.59
CA LYS A 4 29.80 16.25 -69.55
C LYS A 4 30.47 17.34 -68.69
N PHE A 5 31.14 16.86 -67.59
CA PHE A 5 32.57 17.07 -67.29
C PHE A 5 33.00 18.44 -66.73
N ARG A 6 33.58 18.50 -65.54
CA ARG A 6 35.04 18.57 -65.33
C ARG A 6 35.43 18.52 -63.84
N VAL A 7 36.35 17.65 -63.60
CA VAL A 7 37.29 17.55 -62.47
C VAL A 7 38.30 18.69 -62.55
N VAL A 8 38.65 19.30 -61.42
CA VAL A 8 39.99 19.85 -61.20
C VAL A 8 40.42 19.64 -59.76
N LEU A 9 41.49 18.98 -59.62
CA LEU A 9 42.41 18.65 -58.54
C LEU A 9 43.35 19.85 -58.27
N MET A 10 43.63 20.15 -57.00
CA MET A 10 44.87 20.82 -56.53
C MET A 10 44.88 20.81 -55.01
N LEU A 11 45.57 19.93 -54.37
CA LEU A 11 46.96 19.82 -53.92
C LEU A 11 47.45 20.95 -52.99
N LEU A 12 47.69 20.55 -51.72
CA LEU A 12 48.87 20.82 -50.91
C LEU A 12 48.97 22.17 -50.20
N CYS A 13 48.86 22.14 -48.87
CA CYS A 13 49.94 22.67 -48.01
C CYS A 13 49.84 22.13 -46.59
N CYS A 14 50.86 21.37 -46.23
CA CYS A 14 51.21 21.02 -44.86
C CYS A 14 51.63 22.22 -44.06
N SER A 15 51.19 22.36 -42.84
CA SER A 15 51.99 23.01 -41.79
C SER A 15 51.66 22.33 -40.44
N LEU A 16 52.64 21.62 -39.96
CA LEU A 16 52.75 21.13 -38.56
C LEU A 16 52.81 22.30 -37.60
N PHE A 17 51.95 22.27 -36.56
CA PHE A 17 52.27 22.87 -35.27
C PHE A 17 51.98 21.82 -34.17
N LEU A 18 53.02 21.23 -33.68
CA LEU A 18 53.12 20.57 -32.41
C LEU A 18 53.35 21.62 -31.33
N VAL A 19 52.44 21.77 -30.36
CA VAL A 19 52.69 22.23 -29.00
C VAL A 19 51.40 21.87 -28.23
N GLY A 20 51.44 21.09 -27.24
CA GLY A 20 51.77 21.21 -25.89
C GLY A 20 50.89 20.32 -25.09
N CYS A 21 51.44 19.41 -24.33
CA CYS A 21 50.83 18.64 -23.26
C CYS A 21 50.07 19.52 -22.26
N GLY A 22 48.86 19.18 -21.98
CA GLY A 22 48.08 19.67 -20.86
C GLY A 22 47.09 18.58 -20.46
N ASN A 23 47.60 17.55 -19.77
CA ASN A 23 46.79 16.50 -19.18
C ASN A 23 46.00 17.09 -18.04
N LYS A 24 44.75 17.51 -18.30
CA LYS A 24 43.72 17.65 -17.27
C LYS A 24 42.64 16.64 -17.59
N SER A 25 42.74 15.51 -16.91
CA SER A 25 41.61 14.58 -16.76
C SER A 25 40.48 15.34 -16.08
N SER A 26 39.62 15.98 -16.87
CA SER A 26 38.29 16.31 -16.42
C SER A 26 37.55 14.97 -16.38
N GLU A 27 37.46 14.37 -15.20
CA GLU A 27 36.40 13.43 -14.92
C GLU A 27 35.07 14.17 -15.12
N ASN A 28 34.59 14.14 -16.34
CA ASN A 28 33.17 14.37 -16.58
C ASN A 28 32.47 13.18 -15.94
N SER A 29 32.08 13.33 -14.69
CA SER A 29 30.98 12.56 -14.15
C SER A 29 29.74 12.96 -14.96
N VAL A 30 29.50 12.24 -16.03
CA VAL A 30 28.20 12.21 -16.70
C VAL A 30 27.29 11.61 -15.63
N SER A 31 26.57 12.45 -14.92
CA SER A 31 25.41 12.01 -14.16
C SER A 31 24.47 11.41 -15.21
N GLU A 32 24.37 10.09 -15.27
CA GLU A 32 23.33 9.45 -16.05
C GLU A 32 22.00 10.03 -15.56
N GLU A 33 21.37 10.83 -16.40
CA GLU A 33 20.04 11.35 -16.16
C GLU A 33 19.11 10.13 -16.08
N LYS A 34 18.72 9.76 -14.86
CA LYS A 34 17.83 8.62 -14.63
C LYS A 34 16.51 8.90 -15.33
N GLN A 35 16.09 7.99 -16.18
CA GLN A 35 14.80 8.12 -16.89
C GLN A 35 13.65 8.14 -15.86
N PRO A 36 12.64 9.00 -16.06
CA PRO A 36 11.45 9.00 -15.22
C PRO A 36 10.75 7.64 -15.25
N VAL A 37 10.39 7.12 -14.08
CA VAL A 37 9.68 5.86 -13.91
C VAL A 37 8.39 6.11 -13.12
N GLU A 38 7.28 5.54 -13.58
CA GLU A 38 6.03 5.50 -12.84
C GLU A 38 5.80 4.08 -12.32
N LEU A 39 5.64 3.95 -11.00
CA LEU A 39 5.29 2.69 -10.34
C LEU A 39 3.83 2.72 -9.92
N ASN A 40 3.06 1.75 -10.42
CA ASN A 40 1.67 1.54 -10.06
C ASN A 40 1.60 0.63 -8.83
N ILE A 41 1.18 1.16 -7.71
CA ILE A 41 1.09 0.45 -6.44
C ILE A 41 -0.37 0.14 -6.14
N SER A 42 -0.72 -1.11 -5.93
CA SER A 42 -2.01 -1.49 -5.35
C SER A 42 -1.84 -1.66 -3.83
N ALA A 43 -2.50 -0.84 -3.03
CA ALA A 43 -2.34 -0.83 -1.57
C ALA A 43 -3.68 -0.92 -0.85
N ALA A 44 -3.72 -1.70 0.23
CA ALA A 44 -4.87 -1.76 1.11
C ALA A 44 -5.30 -0.35 1.56
N ALA A 45 -6.60 -0.08 1.61
CA ALA A 45 -7.16 1.24 1.91
C ALA A 45 -6.66 1.84 3.23
N SER A 46 -6.39 1.01 4.24
CA SER A 46 -5.81 1.41 5.54
C SER A 46 -4.43 2.07 5.43
N LEU A 47 -3.68 1.80 4.35
CA LEU A 47 -2.34 2.38 4.14
C LEU A 47 -2.37 3.82 3.58
N LYS A 48 -3.56 4.38 3.28
CA LYS A 48 -3.67 5.64 2.56
C LYS A 48 -2.90 6.80 3.22
N GLU A 49 -3.01 6.96 4.52
CA GLU A 49 -2.37 8.05 5.25
C GLU A 49 -0.86 7.86 5.35
N VAL A 50 -0.41 6.66 5.71
CA VAL A 50 1.03 6.35 5.85
C VAL A 50 1.75 6.41 4.51
N MET A 51 1.09 6.02 3.42
CA MET A 51 1.68 6.06 2.07
C MET A 51 2.03 7.48 1.63
N ALA A 52 1.34 8.52 2.09
CA ALA A 52 1.69 9.91 1.76
C ALA A 52 3.08 10.28 2.29
N ASP A 53 3.38 9.92 3.56
CA ASP A 53 4.70 10.16 4.16
C ASP A 53 5.78 9.25 3.53
N LEU A 54 5.45 7.99 3.22
CA LEU A 54 6.36 7.07 2.54
C LEU A 54 6.72 7.54 1.12
N GLN A 55 5.74 8.05 0.35
CA GLN A 55 5.99 8.64 -0.96
C GLN A 55 6.93 9.85 -0.87
N ALA A 56 6.70 10.73 0.12
CA ALA A 56 7.54 11.90 0.35
C ALA A 56 8.98 11.52 0.76
N ALA A 57 9.14 10.45 1.55
CA ALA A 57 10.45 9.93 1.95
C ALA A 57 11.14 9.25 0.75
N TYR A 58 10.45 8.38 0.02
CA TYR A 58 11.02 7.70 -1.14
C TYR A 58 11.46 8.64 -2.26
N LYS A 59 10.74 9.76 -2.46
CA LYS A 59 11.10 10.79 -3.44
C LYS A 59 12.50 11.39 -3.20
N LYS A 60 12.99 11.38 -1.95
CA LYS A 60 14.35 11.83 -1.62
C LYS A 60 15.41 10.79 -2.00
N VAL A 61 15.03 9.52 -2.06
CA VAL A 61 15.91 8.38 -2.39
C VAL A 61 15.95 8.14 -3.90
N ALA A 62 14.81 8.29 -4.57
CA ALA A 62 14.61 8.03 -6.00
C ALA A 62 13.78 9.17 -6.62
N ASP A 63 14.44 10.27 -6.91
CA ASP A 63 13.82 11.50 -7.43
C ASP A 63 13.20 11.36 -8.82
N ASN A 64 13.67 10.37 -9.59
CA ASN A 64 13.13 10.00 -10.91
C ASN A 64 11.92 9.06 -10.84
N VAL A 65 11.54 8.55 -9.67
CA VAL A 65 10.40 7.61 -9.51
C VAL A 65 9.17 8.36 -8.99
N THR A 66 8.03 8.10 -9.63
CA THR A 66 6.71 8.57 -9.20
C THR A 66 5.87 7.36 -8.80
N LEU A 67 5.33 7.35 -7.58
CA LEU A 67 4.44 6.31 -7.10
C LEU A 67 2.99 6.72 -7.35
N VAL A 68 2.27 5.94 -8.14
CA VAL A 68 0.83 6.08 -8.39
C VAL A 68 0.12 4.99 -7.59
N VAL A 69 -0.67 5.39 -6.59
CA VAL A 69 -1.24 4.42 -5.64
C VAL A 69 -2.75 4.28 -5.83
N ASN A 70 -3.18 3.05 -6.10
CA ASN A 70 -4.59 2.63 -6.13
C ASN A 70 -4.96 2.02 -4.78
N TYR A 71 -5.94 2.61 -4.08
CA TYR A 71 -6.38 2.15 -2.76
C TYR A 71 -7.72 1.44 -2.84
N GLY A 72 -7.87 0.34 -2.08
CA GLY A 72 -9.12 -0.42 -2.00
C GLY A 72 -9.09 -1.54 -0.99
N GLY A 73 -10.18 -2.28 -0.88
CA GLY A 73 -10.19 -3.57 -0.18
C GLY A 73 -9.22 -4.54 -0.87
N SER A 74 -8.38 -5.22 -0.07
CA SER A 74 -7.32 -6.07 -0.64
C SER A 74 -7.84 -7.15 -1.58
N GLY A 75 -9.05 -7.69 -1.35
CA GLY A 75 -9.67 -8.68 -2.24
C GLY A 75 -10.07 -8.07 -3.59
N SER A 76 -10.59 -6.85 -3.59
CA SER A 76 -10.91 -6.15 -4.85
C SER A 76 -9.65 -5.83 -5.65
N LEU A 77 -8.56 -5.41 -4.97
CA LEU A 77 -7.27 -5.16 -5.62
C LEU A 77 -6.66 -6.45 -6.18
N GLN A 78 -6.72 -7.56 -5.42
CA GLN A 78 -6.31 -8.88 -5.89
C GLN A 78 -7.04 -9.27 -7.18
N GLN A 79 -8.37 -9.11 -7.22
CA GLN A 79 -9.16 -9.41 -8.42
C GLN A 79 -8.78 -8.53 -9.62
N GLN A 80 -8.49 -7.24 -9.40
CA GLN A 80 -8.01 -6.33 -10.45
C GLN A 80 -6.66 -6.81 -11.02
N ILE A 81 -5.73 -7.22 -10.15
CA ILE A 81 -4.43 -7.76 -10.57
C ILE A 81 -4.63 -9.05 -11.39
N GLU A 82 -5.49 -9.97 -10.95
CA GLU A 82 -5.84 -11.19 -11.68
C GLU A 82 -6.45 -10.92 -13.06
N GLN A 83 -7.15 -9.79 -13.21
CA GLN A 83 -7.74 -9.35 -14.48
C GLN A 83 -6.76 -8.55 -15.35
N GLY A 84 -5.48 -8.42 -14.94
CA GLY A 84 -4.45 -7.74 -15.69
C GLY A 84 -4.44 -6.22 -15.55
N ALA A 85 -5.02 -5.66 -14.48
CA ALA A 85 -4.88 -4.24 -14.18
C ALA A 85 -3.41 -3.88 -13.95
N PRO A 86 -2.93 -2.72 -14.45
CA PRO A 86 -1.55 -2.27 -14.22
C PRO A 86 -1.21 -2.23 -12.74
N CYS A 87 -0.20 -2.98 -12.34
CA CYS A 87 0.30 -3.03 -10.96
C CYS A 87 1.74 -3.49 -10.97
N ASP A 88 2.62 -2.76 -10.30
CA ASP A 88 4.04 -3.11 -10.15
C ASP A 88 4.31 -3.74 -8.79
N LEU A 89 3.59 -3.28 -7.74
CA LEU A 89 3.74 -3.77 -6.38
C LEU A 89 2.39 -3.81 -5.66
N PHE A 90 2.15 -4.88 -4.91
CA PHE A 90 0.92 -5.08 -4.14
C PHE A 90 1.23 -5.13 -2.64
N ILE A 91 0.49 -4.34 -1.84
CA ILE A 91 0.54 -4.36 -0.38
C ILE A 91 -0.86 -4.68 0.15
N SER A 92 -1.01 -5.88 0.69
CA SER A 92 -2.29 -6.40 1.18
C SER A 92 -2.41 -6.22 2.70
N ALA A 93 -3.63 -6.02 3.21
CA ALA A 93 -3.94 -6.05 4.65
C ALA A 93 -4.26 -7.47 5.17
N GLY A 94 -3.97 -8.48 4.39
CA GLY A 94 -4.17 -9.89 4.76
C GLY A 94 -3.40 -10.84 3.87
N GLN A 95 -2.92 -11.92 4.48
CA GLN A 95 -2.10 -12.93 3.79
C GLN A 95 -2.87 -13.74 2.75
N LYS A 96 -4.19 -13.94 2.94
CA LYS A 96 -5.03 -14.72 2.01
C LYS A 96 -4.91 -14.23 0.56
N GLN A 97 -5.00 -12.92 0.35
CA GLN A 97 -4.97 -12.30 -0.98
C GLN A 97 -3.60 -12.46 -1.64
N MET A 98 -2.54 -12.28 -0.87
CA MET A 98 -1.17 -12.48 -1.35
C MET A 98 -0.91 -13.94 -1.72
N ASN A 99 -1.34 -14.87 -0.87
CA ASN A 99 -1.22 -16.32 -1.14
C ASN A 99 -1.98 -16.72 -2.41
N THR A 100 -3.18 -16.17 -2.64
CA THR A 100 -3.94 -16.44 -3.86
C THR A 100 -3.18 -15.99 -5.12
N LEU A 101 -2.56 -14.80 -5.12
CA LEU A 101 -1.74 -14.34 -6.25
C LEU A 101 -0.49 -15.21 -6.42
N LYS A 102 0.13 -15.65 -5.33
CA LYS A 102 1.28 -16.55 -5.35
C LYS A 102 0.93 -17.90 -5.96
N GLU A 103 -0.17 -18.51 -5.55
CA GLU A 103 -0.67 -19.78 -6.09
C GLU A 103 -0.97 -19.70 -7.59
N LYS A 104 -1.40 -18.53 -8.07
CA LYS A 104 -1.62 -18.25 -9.50
C LYS A 104 -0.34 -17.89 -10.27
N GLY A 105 0.82 -17.83 -9.60
CA GLY A 105 2.09 -17.50 -10.23
C GLY A 105 2.21 -16.05 -10.73
N LEU A 106 1.46 -15.12 -10.11
CA LEU A 106 1.40 -13.70 -10.49
C LEU A 106 2.40 -12.81 -9.73
N LEU A 107 3.17 -13.38 -8.81
CA LEU A 107 4.18 -12.66 -8.03
C LEU A 107 5.59 -13.01 -8.51
N VAL A 108 6.53 -12.07 -8.34
CA VAL A 108 7.96 -12.35 -8.53
C VAL A 108 8.43 -13.22 -7.37
N ASP A 109 9.09 -14.35 -7.69
CA ASP A 109 9.61 -15.26 -6.67
C ASP A 109 10.54 -14.51 -5.69
N GLU A 110 10.48 -14.87 -4.41
CA GLU A 110 11.30 -14.33 -3.31
C GLU A 110 11.03 -12.86 -2.92
N THR A 111 10.09 -12.15 -3.58
CA THR A 111 9.73 -10.79 -3.19
C THR A 111 8.59 -10.73 -2.16
N THR A 112 7.89 -11.82 -1.90
CA THR A 112 6.82 -11.83 -0.91
C THR A 112 7.40 -11.79 0.50
N LYS A 113 7.18 -10.68 1.21
CA LYS A 113 7.67 -10.43 2.57
C LYS A 113 6.54 -9.90 3.46
N ASP A 114 6.56 -10.24 4.73
CA ASP A 114 5.67 -9.67 5.73
C ASP A 114 6.21 -8.30 6.15
N LEU A 115 5.50 -7.23 5.82
CA LEU A 115 5.98 -5.85 5.95
C LEU A 115 5.76 -5.29 7.35
N VAL A 116 4.50 -5.26 7.80
CA VAL A 116 4.10 -4.73 9.11
C VAL A 116 2.91 -5.50 9.65
N GLN A 117 2.63 -5.30 10.94
CA GLN A 117 1.44 -5.79 11.62
C GLN A 117 0.51 -4.64 12.01
N ASN A 118 -0.76 -4.95 12.25
CA ASN A 118 -1.76 -4.00 12.73
C ASN A 118 -2.61 -4.65 13.83
N GLU A 119 -3.49 -3.87 14.44
CA GLU A 119 -4.45 -4.32 15.45
C GLU A 119 -5.87 -4.00 14.97
N LEU A 120 -6.81 -4.92 15.21
CA LEU A 120 -8.23 -4.64 15.06
C LEU A 120 -8.73 -3.88 16.28
N VAL A 121 -9.58 -2.89 16.05
CA VAL A 121 -10.25 -2.15 17.15
C VAL A 121 -11.73 -1.98 16.85
N LEU A 122 -12.54 -1.99 17.91
CA LEU A 122 -13.92 -1.57 17.87
C LEU A 122 -13.98 -0.06 18.07
N ILE A 123 -14.67 0.65 17.17
CA ILE A 123 -14.89 2.10 17.26
C ILE A 123 -16.38 2.40 17.39
N THR A 124 -16.70 3.55 17.98
CA THR A 124 -18.06 4.09 18.04
C THR A 124 -18.14 5.49 17.47
N ALA A 125 -19.34 5.85 17.00
CA ALA A 125 -19.69 7.24 16.72
C ALA A 125 -19.63 8.11 17.99
N LYS A 126 -19.49 9.44 17.83
CA LYS A 126 -19.54 10.36 18.96
C LYS A 126 -20.90 10.29 19.65
N GLY A 127 -20.87 10.18 20.98
CA GLY A 127 -22.08 10.08 21.80
C GLY A 127 -22.60 8.66 21.99
N VAL A 128 -22.02 7.67 21.30
CA VAL A 128 -22.34 6.23 21.52
C VAL A 128 -21.35 5.68 22.53
N GLU A 129 -21.84 5.12 23.63
CA GLU A 129 -21.04 4.45 24.66
C GLU A 129 -21.21 2.95 24.59
N ILE A 130 -20.09 2.23 24.47
CA ILE A 130 -19.98 0.78 24.60
C ILE A 130 -18.98 0.50 25.72
N LYS A 131 -19.42 -0.22 26.77
CA LYS A 131 -18.61 -0.55 27.95
C LYS A 131 -18.16 -2.01 27.95
N SER A 132 -18.90 -2.86 27.25
CA SER A 132 -18.58 -4.27 27.06
C SER A 132 -18.91 -4.71 25.64
N PHE A 133 -18.34 -5.81 25.22
CA PHE A 133 -18.62 -6.37 23.89
C PHE A 133 -20.10 -6.78 23.72
N ASP A 134 -20.74 -7.19 24.80
CA ASP A 134 -22.17 -7.53 24.82
C ASP A 134 -23.09 -6.32 24.56
N ASP A 135 -22.62 -5.08 24.77
CA ASP A 135 -23.41 -3.88 24.48
C ASP A 135 -23.74 -3.72 22.99
N LEU A 136 -23.01 -4.41 22.10
CA LEU A 136 -23.35 -4.49 20.67
C LEU A 136 -24.76 -5.09 20.43
N LYS A 137 -25.29 -5.87 21.40
CA LYS A 137 -26.65 -6.45 21.35
C LYS A 137 -27.75 -5.45 21.75
N ASN A 138 -27.39 -4.32 22.40
CA ASN A 138 -28.36 -3.36 22.91
C ASN A 138 -29.22 -2.77 21.79
N SER A 139 -30.47 -2.48 22.11
CA SER A 139 -31.45 -1.94 21.14
C SER A 139 -31.08 -0.56 20.59
N ASP A 140 -30.23 0.19 21.28
CA ASP A 140 -29.77 1.53 20.88
C ASP A 140 -28.68 1.45 19.79
N ILE A 141 -27.97 0.34 19.68
CA ILE A 141 -27.06 0.05 18.59
C ILE A 141 -27.85 -0.51 17.41
N LYS A 142 -27.97 0.26 16.33
CA LYS A 142 -28.76 -0.10 15.15
C LYS A 142 -27.90 -0.61 14.00
N HIS A 143 -26.76 0.03 13.76
CA HIS A 143 -25.86 -0.31 12.65
C HIS A 143 -24.43 -0.51 13.15
N ILE A 144 -23.87 -1.67 12.84
CA ILE A 144 -22.48 -2.04 13.13
C ILE A 144 -21.78 -2.22 11.79
N ALA A 145 -20.92 -1.27 11.45
CA ALA A 145 -20.20 -1.29 10.19
C ALA A 145 -19.03 -2.27 10.24
N VAL A 146 -18.95 -3.14 9.25
CA VAL A 146 -17.84 -4.08 9.06
C VAL A 146 -17.44 -4.10 7.58
N GLY A 147 -16.18 -4.37 7.27
CA GLY A 147 -15.82 -4.68 5.90
C GLY A 147 -16.51 -5.96 5.41
N ASP A 148 -16.79 -6.08 4.11
CA ASP A 148 -17.28 -7.35 3.56
C ASP A 148 -16.26 -8.48 3.82
N PRO A 149 -16.60 -9.53 4.60
CA PRO A 149 -15.66 -10.58 4.97
C PRO A 149 -15.07 -11.35 3.77
N GLY A 150 -15.76 -11.33 2.63
CA GLY A 150 -15.33 -12.00 1.41
C GLY A 150 -14.17 -11.28 0.71
N SER A 151 -14.11 -9.97 0.81
CA SER A 151 -13.21 -9.11 0.03
C SER A 151 -12.35 -8.15 0.85
N VAL A 152 -12.72 -7.85 2.09
CA VAL A 152 -12.04 -6.88 2.97
C VAL A 152 -11.38 -7.62 4.14
N PRO A 153 -10.03 -7.61 4.27
CA PRO A 153 -9.36 -8.29 5.37
C PRO A 153 -9.84 -7.88 6.77
N ALA A 154 -10.04 -6.57 7.03
CA ALA A 154 -10.59 -6.10 8.31
C ALA A 154 -11.97 -6.73 8.61
N GLY A 155 -12.80 -6.92 7.59
CA GLY A 155 -14.09 -7.59 7.72
C GLY A 155 -13.96 -9.07 8.04
N LYS A 156 -12.97 -9.77 7.45
CA LYS A 156 -12.65 -11.15 7.79
C LYS A 156 -12.25 -11.27 9.27
N TYR A 157 -11.37 -10.40 9.75
CA TYR A 157 -10.95 -10.42 11.17
C TYR A 157 -12.11 -10.06 12.10
N ALA A 158 -12.94 -9.09 11.75
CA ALA A 158 -14.16 -8.79 12.51
C ALA A 158 -15.11 -9.99 12.55
N ASP A 159 -15.27 -10.69 11.43
CA ASP A 159 -16.09 -11.92 11.37
C ASP A 159 -15.52 -13.02 12.27
N GLU A 160 -14.21 -13.23 12.29
CA GLU A 160 -13.54 -14.17 13.21
C GLU A 160 -13.85 -13.82 14.67
N VAL A 161 -13.73 -12.54 15.06
CA VAL A 161 -14.08 -12.06 16.41
C VAL A 161 -15.54 -12.37 16.74
N LEU A 162 -16.46 -11.99 15.86
CA LEU A 162 -17.90 -12.14 16.09
C LEU A 162 -18.31 -13.62 16.19
N VAL A 163 -17.67 -14.49 15.42
CA VAL A 163 -17.88 -15.94 15.48
C VAL A 163 -17.29 -16.54 16.77
N ASN A 164 -16.02 -16.23 17.06
CA ASN A 164 -15.29 -16.81 18.20
C ASN A 164 -15.91 -16.39 19.55
N THR A 165 -16.44 -15.18 19.63
CA THR A 165 -17.16 -14.67 20.82
C THR A 165 -18.63 -15.13 20.89
N GLY A 166 -19.15 -15.74 19.84
CA GLY A 166 -20.52 -16.27 19.80
C GLY A 166 -21.63 -15.20 19.70
N ILE A 167 -21.30 -13.94 19.39
CA ILE A 167 -22.33 -12.89 19.32
C ILE A 167 -22.87 -12.63 17.92
N LYS A 168 -22.24 -13.20 16.88
CA LYS A 168 -22.56 -12.91 15.47
C LYS A 168 -24.04 -13.03 15.15
N ASP A 169 -24.66 -14.14 15.55
CA ASP A 169 -26.06 -14.40 15.25
C ASP A 169 -27.00 -13.41 15.95
N SER A 170 -26.62 -12.93 17.16
CA SER A 170 -27.41 -11.99 17.95
C SER A 170 -27.41 -10.56 17.41
N ILE A 171 -26.50 -10.22 16.51
CA ILE A 171 -26.33 -8.89 15.93
C ILE A 171 -26.35 -8.89 14.39
N SER A 172 -26.67 -10.03 13.79
CA SER A 172 -26.57 -10.23 12.33
C SER A 172 -27.44 -9.24 11.53
N ASP A 173 -28.59 -8.86 12.08
CA ASP A 173 -29.52 -7.88 11.51
C ASP A 173 -29.02 -6.42 11.61
N LYS A 174 -27.99 -6.15 12.43
CA LYS A 174 -27.38 -4.84 12.61
C LYS A 174 -26.12 -4.66 11.75
N LEU A 175 -25.56 -5.74 11.17
CA LEU A 175 -24.34 -5.69 10.39
C LEU A 175 -24.57 -4.98 9.05
N VAL A 176 -23.76 -3.97 8.75
CA VAL A 176 -23.71 -3.30 7.45
C VAL A 176 -22.32 -3.46 6.84
N PHE A 177 -22.27 -3.85 5.56
CA PHE A 177 -21.03 -4.28 4.92
C PHE A 177 -20.47 -3.19 4.00
N ALA A 178 -19.23 -2.81 4.25
CA ALA A 178 -18.48 -1.83 3.49
C ALA A 178 -17.50 -2.50 2.51
N LYS A 179 -17.19 -1.81 1.42
CA LYS A 179 -16.25 -2.30 0.39
C LYS A 179 -14.77 -2.22 0.82
N ASP A 180 -14.46 -1.42 1.82
CA ASP A 180 -13.14 -1.30 2.43
C ASP A 180 -13.23 -0.74 3.86
N VAL A 181 -12.12 -0.76 4.61
CA VAL A 181 -12.08 -0.33 6.01
C VAL A 181 -12.23 1.18 6.17
N LYS A 182 -11.86 1.99 5.17
CA LYS A 182 -12.04 3.46 5.23
C LYS A 182 -13.50 3.85 5.10
N GLU A 183 -14.29 3.09 4.36
CA GLU A 183 -15.74 3.28 4.30
C GLU A 183 -16.39 2.93 5.64
N VAL A 184 -15.95 1.86 6.33
CA VAL A 184 -16.37 1.57 7.72
C VAL A 184 -16.12 2.78 8.62
N LEU A 185 -14.87 3.28 8.63
CA LEU A 185 -14.48 4.44 9.42
C LEU A 185 -15.35 5.67 9.10
N ALA A 186 -15.60 5.92 7.81
CA ALA A 186 -16.39 7.07 7.36
C ALA A 186 -17.84 6.98 7.83
N TRP A 187 -18.47 5.79 7.80
CA TRP A 187 -19.85 5.62 8.29
C TRP A 187 -19.95 5.84 9.79
N VAL A 188 -19.01 5.31 10.57
CA VAL A 188 -19.00 5.55 12.03
C VAL A 188 -18.68 7.01 12.34
N ALA A 189 -17.70 7.61 11.68
CA ALA A 189 -17.32 9.01 11.90
C ALA A 189 -18.43 10.02 11.55
N SER A 190 -19.32 9.67 10.61
CA SER A 190 -20.47 10.50 10.22
C SER A 190 -21.75 10.18 11.00
N GLY A 191 -21.75 9.16 11.87
CA GLY A 191 -22.94 8.70 12.60
C GLY A 191 -23.92 7.88 11.74
N ASN A 192 -23.52 7.44 10.55
CA ASN A 192 -24.32 6.52 9.71
C ASN A 192 -24.26 5.08 10.23
N ALA A 193 -23.27 4.77 11.08
CA ALA A 193 -23.21 3.56 11.88
C ALA A 193 -22.84 3.92 13.33
N ASP A 194 -23.39 3.19 14.29
CA ASP A 194 -23.19 3.43 15.72
C ASP A 194 -21.82 2.93 16.18
N ALA A 195 -21.39 1.81 15.61
CA ALA A 195 -20.13 1.15 15.90
C ALA A 195 -19.54 0.54 14.62
N GLY A 196 -18.27 0.15 14.69
CA GLY A 196 -17.64 -0.56 13.58
C GLY A 196 -16.27 -1.12 13.93
N PHE A 197 -15.78 -2.05 13.11
CA PHE A 197 -14.46 -2.66 13.27
C PHE A 197 -13.51 -2.09 12.22
N VAL A 198 -12.42 -1.49 12.69
CA VAL A 198 -11.36 -0.92 11.85
C VAL A 198 -10.00 -1.30 12.40
N TYR A 199 -8.93 -0.95 11.70
CA TYR A 199 -7.60 -1.08 12.28
C TYR A 199 -7.26 0.11 13.19
N LEU A 200 -6.37 -0.13 14.15
CA LEU A 200 -5.88 0.92 15.05
C LEU A 200 -5.28 2.09 14.25
N SER A 201 -4.53 1.80 13.19
CA SER A 201 -3.96 2.81 12.28
C SER A 201 -5.01 3.73 11.64
N ASP A 202 -6.23 3.24 11.42
CA ASP A 202 -7.34 4.04 10.87
C ASP A 202 -7.96 4.96 11.92
N ALA A 203 -8.03 4.50 13.17
CA ALA A 203 -8.71 5.18 14.26
C ALA A 203 -7.85 6.25 14.95
N LEU A 204 -6.52 6.04 15.05
CA LEU A 204 -5.61 6.86 15.85
C LEU A 204 -5.66 8.36 15.53
N ASN A 205 -5.84 8.72 14.27
CA ASN A 205 -5.83 10.11 13.81
C ASN A 205 -7.22 10.63 13.44
N ASN A 206 -8.31 9.95 13.86
CA ASN A 206 -9.66 10.36 13.56
C ASN A 206 -10.39 10.80 14.85
N SER A 207 -10.48 12.13 15.05
CA SER A 207 -11.14 12.71 16.22
C SER A 207 -12.68 12.54 16.24
N ASN A 208 -13.28 12.05 15.14
CA ASN A 208 -14.74 11.89 15.04
C ASN A 208 -15.25 10.52 15.50
N VAL A 209 -14.34 9.62 15.88
CA VAL A 209 -14.69 8.31 16.46
C VAL A 209 -14.08 8.15 17.85
N ASN A 210 -14.60 7.22 18.62
CA ASN A 210 -13.98 6.78 19.86
C ASN A 210 -13.52 5.33 19.68
N VAL A 211 -12.30 5.03 20.11
CA VAL A 211 -11.83 3.63 20.23
C VAL A 211 -12.37 3.08 21.54
N VAL A 212 -13.10 1.97 21.46
CA VAL A 212 -13.63 1.29 22.64
C VAL A 212 -12.48 0.60 23.36
N LYS A 213 -12.31 0.91 24.63
CA LYS A 213 -11.27 0.31 25.48
C LYS A 213 -11.87 -0.82 26.32
N ASN A 214 -11.00 -1.72 26.78
CA ASN A 214 -11.37 -2.81 27.68
C ASN A 214 -12.36 -3.82 27.07
N VAL A 215 -12.24 -4.08 25.78
CA VAL A 215 -12.95 -5.14 25.05
C VAL A 215 -11.92 -6.14 24.47
N PRO A 216 -11.32 -6.98 25.33
CA PRO A 216 -10.25 -7.91 24.91
C PRO A 216 -10.71 -8.90 23.84
N GLU A 217 -12.02 -9.15 23.75
CA GLU A 217 -12.65 -9.99 22.74
C GLU A 217 -12.30 -9.58 21.30
N VAL A 218 -12.00 -8.31 21.07
CA VAL A 218 -11.56 -7.81 19.75
C VAL A 218 -10.30 -8.52 19.26
N ASN A 219 -9.51 -9.14 20.13
CA ASN A 219 -8.31 -9.88 19.80
C ASN A 219 -8.57 -11.38 19.45
N GLU A 220 -9.81 -11.83 19.46
CA GLU A 220 -10.19 -13.21 19.13
C GLU A 220 -10.18 -13.45 17.61
N HIS A 221 -9.06 -13.13 16.97
CA HIS A 221 -8.81 -13.30 15.53
C HIS A 221 -7.37 -13.75 15.24
N SER A 222 -7.14 -14.18 14.01
CA SER A 222 -5.80 -14.51 13.52
C SER A 222 -4.90 -13.25 13.40
N PRO A 223 -3.55 -13.38 13.45
CA PRO A 223 -2.64 -12.23 13.35
C PRO A 223 -2.89 -11.39 12.09
N ILE A 224 -2.87 -10.07 12.25
CA ILE A 224 -3.07 -9.10 11.16
C ILE A 224 -1.71 -8.73 10.60
N ILE A 225 -1.34 -9.37 9.49
CA ILE A 225 -0.08 -9.18 8.81
C ILE A 225 -0.33 -8.54 7.44
N TYR A 226 0.47 -7.55 7.10
CA TYR A 226 0.48 -6.88 5.80
C TYR A 226 1.64 -7.39 4.96
N PRO A 227 1.42 -8.34 4.06
CA PRO A 227 2.44 -8.75 3.11
C PRO A 227 2.56 -7.75 1.96
N VAL A 228 3.77 -7.66 1.41
CA VAL A 228 4.12 -6.94 0.19
C VAL A 228 4.74 -7.89 -0.81
N SER A 229 4.54 -7.65 -2.11
CA SER A 229 5.21 -8.40 -3.18
C SER A 229 5.21 -7.63 -4.50
N VAL A 230 6.22 -7.87 -5.32
CA VAL A 230 6.32 -7.35 -6.69
C VAL A 230 5.48 -8.23 -7.63
N ILE A 231 4.77 -7.60 -8.55
CA ILE A 231 3.92 -8.29 -9.54
C ILE A 231 4.78 -8.76 -10.72
N LYS A 232 4.57 -10.00 -11.14
CA LYS A 232 5.41 -10.66 -12.16
C LYS A 232 5.33 -10.01 -13.54
N ASP A 233 4.15 -9.50 -13.92
CA ASP A 233 3.91 -8.85 -15.21
C ASP A 233 4.28 -7.35 -15.21
N SER A 234 4.88 -6.85 -14.10
CA SER A 234 5.44 -5.50 -14.03
C SER A 234 6.51 -5.28 -15.10
N LYS A 235 6.48 -4.11 -15.72
CA LYS A 235 7.55 -3.64 -16.62
C LYS A 235 8.71 -2.96 -15.88
N ASN A 236 8.53 -2.71 -14.57
CA ASN A 236 9.42 -1.95 -13.71
C ASN A 236 9.90 -2.79 -12.52
N ILE A 237 10.16 -4.09 -12.73
CA ILE A 237 10.47 -5.05 -11.63
C ILE A 237 11.61 -4.55 -10.74
N GLU A 238 12.70 -4.04 -11.32
CA GLU A 238 13.86 -3.60 -10.54
C GLU A 238 13.56 -2.35 -9.70
N GLU A 239 12.81 -1.40 -10.23
CA GLU A 239 12.37 -0.22 -9.48
C GLU A 239 11.34 -0.58 -8.40
N ALA A 240 10.45 -1.52 -8.68
CA ALA A 240 9.49 -2.04 -7.71
C ALA A 240 10.20 -2.76 -6.54
N LYS A 241 11.25 -3.54 -6.81
CA LYS A 241 12.10 -4.15 -5.77
C LYS A 241 12.82 -3.09 -4.92
N LYS A 242 13.35 -2.03 -5.55
CA LYS A 242 13.99 -0.93 -4.80
C LYS A 242 12.99 -0.22 -3.88
N PHE A 243 11.76 -0.02 -4.33
CA PHE A 243 10.72 0.54 -3.47
C PHE A 243 10.32 -0.45 -2.36
N GLU A 244 10.18 -1.74 -2.69
CA GLU A 244 9.97 -2.78 -1.68
C GLU A 244 11.06 -2.76 -0.62
N ASP A 245 12.34 -2.76 -1.01
CA ASP A 245 13.46 -2.72 -0.07
C ASP A 245 13.47 -1.43 0.78
N PHE A 246 13.08 -0.28 0.20
CA PHE A 246 12.91 0.96 0.95
C PHE A 246 11.88 0.81 2.07
N LEU A 247 10.77 0.10 1.87
CA LEU A 247 9.74 -0.10 2.88
C LEU A 247 10.28 -0.80 4.15
N PHE A 248 11.38 -1.56 4.03
CA PHE A 248 12.04 -2.24 5.14
C PHE A 248 13.18 -1.44 5.78
N THR A 249 13.47 -0.22 5.30
CA THR A 249 14.46 0.65 5.92
C THR A 249 13.98 1.17 7.28
N GLU A 250 14.92 1.53 8.14
CA GLU A 250 14.60 2.14 9.45
C GLU A 250 13.75 3.41 9.32
N GLU A 251 13.99 4.23 8.28
CA GLU A 251 13.20 5.44 8.00
C GLU A 251 11.74 5.08 7.71
N ALA A 252 11.50 4.13 6.80
CA ALA A 252 10.16 3.70 6.44
C ALA A 252 9.43 3.01 7.62
N GLN A 253 10.12 2.18 8.39
CA GLN A 253 9.54 1.52 9.56
C GLN A 253 9.13 2.53 10.65
N LYS A 254 9.93 3.57 10.92
CA LYS A 254 9.53 4.68 11.81
C LYS A 254 8.30 5.45 11.30
N ILE A 255 8.16 5.58 9.98
CA ILE A 255 6.95 6.17 9.41
C ILE A 255 5.75 5.27 9.69
N PHE A 256 5.85 3.95 9.49
CA PHE A 256 4.78 3.02 9.83
C PHE A 256 4.40 3.07 11.31
N GLU A 257 5.37 3.07 12.21
CA GLU A 257 5.14 3.16 13.67
C GLU A 257 4.38 4.43 14.07
N LYS A 258 4.71 5.58 13.47
CA LYS A 258 4.00 6.85 13.68
C LYS A 258 2.50 6.74 13.40
N TYR A 259 2.10 5.86 12.48
CA TYR A 259 0.71 5.61 12.12
C TYR A 259 0.10 4.41 12.85
N GLY A 260 0.79 3.84 13.85
CA GLY A 260 0.27 2.76 14.70
C GLY A 260 0.46 1.35 14.16
N TYR A 261 1.25 1.20 13.09
CA TYR A 261 1.70 -0.13 12.65
C TYR A 261 2.84 -0.61 13.52
N LYS A 262 3.01 -1.93 13.60
CA LYS A 262 4.13 -2.57 14.28
C LYS A 262 5.07 -3.18 13.24
N ALA A 263 6.37 -3.02 13.42
CA ALA A 263 7.35 -3.74 12.62
C ALA A 263 7.12 -5.25 12.74
N ASN A 264 7.28 -5.95 11.64
CA ASN A 264 7.26 -7.41 11.68
C ASN A 264 8.67 -7.88 12.09
N SER A 265 8.80 -8.30 13.37
CA SER A 265 10.06 -8.75 13.98
C SER A 265 10.42 -10.18 13.55
#